data_e307c278b5316b624f4393d1ff20cee1
#
_entry.id   e307c278b5316b624f4393d1ff20cee1
#
_cell.length_a   1.000
_cell.length_b   1.000
_cell.length_c   1.000
_cell.angle_alpha   90.00
_cell.angle_beta   90.00
_cell.angle_gamma   90.00
#
_symmetry.space_group_name_H-M   'P 1'
#
loop_
_entity.id
_entity.type
_entity.pdbx_description
1 polymer ?
#
loop_
_entity_poly.entity_id
_entity_poly.type
_entity_poly.pdbx_seq_one_letter_code
_entity_poly.pdbx_strand_id
1 'polypeptide(L)' 'MKRAFKVGDHVRWNSEAGYVTGTIIAIHTADFDYKGHRHRASPDDPQYEIKSDRTDHVAAHRGRVLERIAGKDDA' A
#
# COMPACT_ATOMS: atom_id res chain seq x y z
N MET A 1 5.90 16.93 -5.36
CA MET A 1 5.37 16.02 -6.36
C MET A 1 4.71 14.85 -5.68
N LYS A 2 3.51 14.53 -6.09
CA LYS A 2 2.76 13.46 -5.47
C LYS A 2 3.29 12.11 -5.90
N ARG A 3 3.35 11.20 -4.95
CA ARG A 3 3.61 9.81 -5.30
C ARG A 3 2.31 9.18 -5.72
N ALA A 4 2.32 8.57 -6.88
CA ALA A 4 1.16 7.86 -7.40
C ALA A 4 1.52 6.40 -7.58
N PHE A 5 0.72 5.54 -6.97
CA PHE A 5 0.90 4.10 -7.10
C PHE A 5 -0.33 3.53 -7.79
N LYS A 6 -0.15 2.36 -8.38
CA LYS A 6 -1.22 1.67 -9.10
C LYS A 6 -1.39 0.28 -8.54
N VAL A 7 -2.57 -0.28 -8.74
CA VAL A 7 -2.79 -1.69 -8.44
C VAL A 7 -1.79 -2.50 -9.24
N GLY A 8 -1.12 -3.42 -8.55
CA GLY A 8 -0.07 -4.22 -9.15
C GLY A 8 1.34 -3.71 -8.86
N ASP A 9 1.47 -2.48 -8.38
CA ASP A 9 2.80 -1.95 -8.04
C ASP A 9 3.37 -2.71 -6.85
N HIS A 10 4.67 -2.97 -6.91
CA HIS A 10 5.39 -3.64 -5.84
C HIS A 10 6.03 -2.56 -4.98
N VAL A 11 5.77 -2.63 -3.68
CA VAL A 11 6.19 -1.58 -2.75
C VAL A 11 6.75 -2.20 -1.49
N ARG A 12 7.44 -1.38 -0.71
CA ARG A 12 7.86 -1.78 0.62
C ARG A 12 7.58 -0.65 1.60
N TRP A 13 7.52 -1.00 2.85
CA TRP A 13 7.35 -0.03 3.93
C TRP A 13 8.02 -0.56 5.18
N ASN A 14 8.31 0.36 6.09
CA ASN A 14 8.98 0.01 7.33
C ASN A 14 7.92 -0.27 8.39
N SER A 15 7.97 -1.46 8.96
CA SER A 15 7.08 -1.85 10.04
C SER A 15 7.89 -2.05 11.31
N GLU A 16 7.21 -2.39 12.40
CA GLU A 16 7.89 -2.66 13.66
C GLU A 16 8.86 -3.83 13.53
N ALA A 17 8.58 -4.73 12.62
CA ALA A 17 9.42 -5.91 12.41
C ALA A 17 10.46 -5.70 11.32
N GLY A 18 10.62 -4.45 10.84
CA GLY A 18 11.53 -4.15 9.75
C GLY A 18 10.79 -3.91 8.45
N TYR A 19 11.51 -3.97 7.35
CA TYR A 19 10.90 -3.73 6.05
C TYR A 19 10.03 -4.89 5.62
N VAL A 20 8.87 -4.55 5.08
CA VAL A 20 7.93 -5.51 4.52
C VAL A 20 7.68 -5.11 3.08
N THR A 21 7.57 -6.10 2.20
CA THR A 21 7.25 -5.84 0.80
C THR A 21 5.91 -6.47 0.47
N GLY A 22 5.25 -5.91 -0.53
CA GLY A 22 3.96 -6.40 -0.96
C GLY A 22 3.53 -5.76 -2.26
N THR A 23 2.37 -6.16 -2.71
CA THR A 23 1.78 -5.70 -3.96
C THR A 23 0.49 -4.96 -3.66
N ILE A 24 0.31 -3.80 -4.30
CA ILE A 24 -0.91 -3.01 -4.14
C ILE A 24 -2.06 -3.74 -4.81
N ILE A 25 -3.13 -3.96 -4.05
CA ILE A 25 -4.30 -4.67 -4.56
C ILE A 25 -5.53 -3.78 -4.65
N ALA A 26 -5.52 -2.63 -3.99
CA ALA A 26 -6.65 -1.70 -4.06
C ALA A 26 -6.18 -0.31 -3.69
N ILE A 27 -6.88 0.69 -4.21
CA ILE A 27 -6.58 2.10 -3.95
C ILE A 27 -7.86 2.77 -3.48
N HIS A 28 -7.79 3.45 -2.36
CA HIS A 28 -8.94 4.16 -1.79
C HIS A 28 -8.66 5.65 -1.82
N THR A 29 -9.56 6.38 -2.45
CA THR A 29 -9.48 7.85 -2.54
C THR A 29 -10.59 8.52 -1.76
N ALA A 30 -11.34 7.76 -0.99
CA ALA A 30 -12.37 8.26 -0.09
C ALA A 30 -12.35 7.42 1.16
N ASP A 31 -12.94 7.94 2.22
CA ASP A 31 -12.97 7.20 3.48
C ASP A 31 -13.55 5.81 3.28
N PHE A 32 -13.01 4.85 3.98
CA PHE A 32 -13.46 3.47 3.85
C PHE A 32 -13.30 2.75 5.18
N ASP A 33 -14.06 1.67 5.34
CA ASP A 33 -13.97 0.83 6.52
C ASP A 33 -13.04 -0.35 6.21
N TYR A 34 -12.14 -0.62 7.14
CA TYR A 34 -11.19 -1.70 6.98
C TYR A 34 -10.99 -2.38 8.32
N LYS A 35 -11.35 -3.66 8.39
CA LYS A 35 -11.21 -4.46 9.60
C LYS A 35 -11.88 -3.79 10.81
N GLY A 36 -13.05 -3.24 10.60
CA GLY A 36 -13.82 -2.62 11.66
C GLY A 36 -13.41 -1.21 12.04
N HIS A 37 -12.47 -0.64 11.32
CA HIS A 37 -12.00 0.72 11.57
C HIS A 37 -12.24 1.61 10.37
N ARG A 38 -12.60 2.85 10.62
CA ARG A 38 -12.75 3.85 9.57
C ARG A 38 -11.38 4.42 9.23
N HIS A 39 -11.00 4.31 8.00
CA HIS A 39 -9.77 4.89 7.47
C HIS A 39 -10.11 6.08 6.60
N ARG A 40 -9.36 7.15 6.76
CA ARG A 40 -9.57 8.35 5.97
C ARG A 40 -8.67 8.35 4.76
N ALA A 41 -9.25 8.71 3.64
CA ALA A 41 -8.51 8.83 2.39
C ALA A 41 -9.14 9.92 1.55
N SER A 42 -8.36 10.47 0.62
CA SER A 42 -8.84 11.45 -0.31
C SER A 42 -8.06 11.30 -1.61
N PRO A 43 -8.50 11.93 -2.70
CA PRO A 43 -7.72 11.88 -3.94
C PRO A 43 -6.32 12.45 -3.78
N ASP A 44 -6.14 13.41 -2.87
CA ASP A 44 -4.82 14.00 -2.63
C ASP A 44 -3.97 13.17 -1.68
N ASP A 45 -4.60 12.31 -0.89
CA ASP A 45 -3.89 11.49 0.08
C ASP A 45 -4.56 10.13 0.14
N PRO A 46 -4.42 9.32 -0.90
CA PRO A 46 -5.07 8.02 -0.94
C PRO A 46 -4.42 7.03 0.01
N GLN A 47 -5.18 6.02 0.37
CA GLN A 47 -4.65 4.86 1.08
C GLN A 47 -4.65 3.66 0.15
N TYR A 48 -3.67 2.81 0.34
CA TYR A 48 -3.45 1.65 -0.51
C TYR A 48 -3.56 0.40 0.33
N GLU A 49 -4.29 -0.59 -0.17
CA GLU A 49 -4.27 -1.92 0.41
C GLU A 49 -3.19 -2.72 -0.27
N ILE A 50 -2.33 -3.31 0.53
CA ILE A 50 -1.15 -4.02 0.04
C ILE A 50 -1.17 -5.42 0.61
N LYS A 51 -1.04 -6.40 -0.27
CA LYS A 51 -0.91 -7.79 0.15
C LYS A 51 0.56 -8.11 0.33
N SER A 52 0.92 -8.61 1.51
CA SER A 52 2.29 -8.97 1.80
C SER A 52 2.79 -10.07 0.86
N ASP A 53 4.06 -9.99 0.47
CA ASP A 53 4.65 -11.00 -0.40
C ASP A 53 4.84 -12.33 0.33
N ARG A 54 5.00 -12.30 1.64
CA ARG A 54 5.33 -13.50 2.40
C ARG A 54 4.13 -14.18 3.02
N THR A 55 3.07 -13.45 3.21
CA THR A 55 1.89 -13.98 3.90
C THR A 55 0.66 -13.52 3.16
N ASP A 56 -0.50 -13.97 3.62
CA ASP A 56 -1.76 -13.52 3.06
C ASP A 56 -2.28 -12.25 3.75
N HIS A 57 -1.47 -11.66 4.60
CA HIS A 57 -1.88 -10.46 5.30
C HIS A 57 -2.00 -9.29 4.35
N VAL A 58 -3.01 -8.48 4.59
CA VAL A 58 -3.25 -7.26 3.85
C VAL A 58 -3.15 -6.11 4.83
N ALA A 59 -2.47 -5.05 4.42
CA ALA A 59 -2.34 -3.84 5.22
C ALA A 59 -2.81 -2.65 4.42
N ALA A 60 -3.22 -1.59 5.12
CA ALA A 60 -3.63 -0.35 4.48
C ALA A 60 -2.68 0.75 4.95
N HIS A 61 -2.07 1.43 3.99
CA HIS A 61 -1.09 2.48 4.29
C HIS A 61 -1.26 3.65 3.34
N ARG A 62 -0.87 4.83 3.81
CA ARG A 62 -0.82 6.00 2.95
C ARG A 62 0.40 5.94 2.07
N GLY A 63 0.31 6.60 0.92
CA GLY A 63 1.40 6.56 -0.05
C GLY A 63 2.73 7.06 0.48
N ARG A 64 2.71 8.01 1.41
CA ARG A 64 3.95 8.59 1.91
C ARG A 64 4.81 7.62 2.71
N VAL A 65 4.22 6.51 3.18
CA VAL A 65 5.01 5.51 3.91
C VAL A 65 5.45 4.37 3.00
N LEU A 66 5.05 4.41 1.73
CA LEU A 66 5.37 3.36 0.79
C LEU A 66 6.51 3.79 -0.11
N GLU A 67 7.32 2.83 -0.50
CA GLU A 67 8.40 3.04 -1.44
C GLU A 67 8.26 2.03 -2.56
N ARG A 68 8.26 2.51 -3.81
CA ARG A 68 8.15 1.60 -4.94
C ARG A 68 9.47 0.88 -5.13
N ILE A 69 9.37 -0.42 -5.34
CA ILE A 69 10.56 -1.23 -5.64
C ILE A 69 10.33 -1.93 -6.97
N ALA A 70 11.42 -2.38 -7.57
CA ALA A 70 11.34 -3.09 -8.84
C ALA A 70 10.55 -4.37 -8.66
N GLY A 71 9.72 -4.67 -9.63
CA GLY A 71 8.97 -5.91 -9.61
C GLY A 71 9.87 -7.10 -9.84
N LYS A 72 9.34 -8.27 -9.52
CA LYS A 72 10.11 -9.50 -9.70
C LYS A 72 10.40 -9.77 -11.16
N ASP A 73 9.50 -9.35 -12.00
CA ASP A 73 9.61 -9.55 -13.44
C ASP A 73 10.11 -8.31 -14.14
N ASP A 74 10.61 -7.38 -13.39
CA ASP A 74 11.17 -6.15 -13.95
C ASP A 74 12.52 -6.48 -14.53
N ALA A 75 12.55 -6.66 -15.77
CA ALA A 75 13.77 -7.08 -16.46
C ALA A 75 14.41 -5.93 -17.17
#